data_5f625933255271d607ca65c4932facda
#
_entry.id   5f625933255271d607ca65c4932facda
#
_cell.length_a   1.000
_cell.length_b   1.000
_cell.length_c   1.000
_cell.angle_alpha   90.00
_cell.angle_beta   90.00
_cell.angle_gamma   90.00
#
_symmetry.space_group_name_H-M   'P 1'
#
loop_
_entity.id
_entity.type
_entity.pdbx_description
1 polymer ?
#
loop_
_entity_poly.entity_id
_entity_poly.type
_entity_poly.pdbx_seq_one_letter_code
_entity_poly.pdbx_strand_id
1 'polypeptide(L)'
;AIQYRIAIALGYGRESANKEETAVNIGRSANGAGKNAFPLVGFNGTNQYAVSCTVEKTGNLYPLAQTQVHGFTESRPVIYETNLGSYSSNPEAVLEEVTKEKEMLMAEGAKDFVRDATIYPEHEKPGIKWGMSIDLNTCTGCSACVVACTAENNVSVVGKIQVQRAHEMHWLRIDRYFTFNDANHDNVDVVFQPMLCQHCDNAPCENVCPVAATNHSSEGLNQMTYNRCIGTRYCANNCPYKVRRFNWADYSGADSFPDNQEGVVNDVVLDMNDDLTRMVLNPDV
;
A
#
# COMPACT_ATOMS: atom_id res chain seq x y z
N ALA A 1 -15.00 2.40 16.33
CA ALA A 1 -15.87 1.28 15.92
C ALA A 1 -17.29 1.57 16.39
N ILE A 2 -18.25 1.35 15.53
CA ILE A 2 -19.67 1.48 15.92
C ILE A 2 -19.94 0.44 17.01
N GLN A 3 -20.45 0.90 18.12
CA GLN A 3 -20.73 0.06 19.28
C GLN A 3 -21.58 -1.15 18.90
N TYR A 4 -21.27 -2.34 19.40
CA TYR A 4 -21.96 -3.59 19.10
C TYR A 4 -21.94 -4.03 17.62
N ARG A 5 -20.96 -3.58 16.83
CA ARG A 5 -20.78 -4.04 15.44
C ARG A 5 -19.38 -4.58 15.24
N ILE A 6 -19.29 -5.64 14.45
CA ILE A 6 -18.05 -6.20 13.94
C ILE A 6 -18.14 -6.29 12.42
N ALA A 7 -17.04 -6.09 11.75
CA ALA A 7 -16.94 -6.27 10.30
C ALA A 7 -16.02 -7.46 10.02
N ILE A 8 -16.45 -8.32 9.11
CA ILE A 8 -15.69 -9.48 8.66
C ILE A 8 -15.54 -9.37 7.14
N ALA A 9 -14.30 -9.46 6.66
CA ALA A 9 -14.04 -9.45 5.23
C ALA A 9 -14.46 -10.76 4.57
N LEU A 10 -15.13 -10.67 3.43
CA LEU A 10 -15.46 -11.80 2.57
C LEU A 10 -14.27 -12.17 1.68
N GLY A 11 -14.27 -13.37 1.12
CA GLY A 11 -13.30 -13.84 0.15
C GLY A 11 -12.16 -14.69 0.71
N TYR A 12 -12.06 -14.83 2.02
CA TYR A 12 -11.09 -15.71 2.70
C TYR A 12 -11.61 -17.15 2.85
N GLY A 13 -10.73 -18.04 3.32
CA GLY A 13 -11.07 -19.42 3.66
C GLY A 13 -11.24 -20.33 2.45
N ARG A 14 -10.61 -20.01 1.34
CA ARG A 14 -10.52 -20.91 0.19
C ARG A 14 -9.45 -21.96 0.48
N GLU A 15 -9.81 -23.21 0.25
CA GLU A 15 -8.92 -24.36 0.44
C GLU A 15 -9.04 -25.28 -0.77
N SER A 16 -7.93 -25.83 -1.24
CA SER A 16 -7.92 -26.90 -2.21
C SER A 16 -7.25 -28.14 -1.58
N ALA A 17 -7.90 -29.27 -1.74
CA ALA A 17 -7.35 -30.56 -1.31
C ALA A 17 -6.23 -31.04 -2.22
N ASN A 18 -6.15 -30.54 -3.44
CA ASN A 18 -5.12 -30.89 -4.42
C ASN A 18 -4.06 -29.80 -4.50
N LYS A 19 -2.80 -30.16 -4.23
CA LYS A 19 -1.67 -29.21 -4.26
C LYS A 19 -1.42 -28.62 -5.66
N GLU A 20 -1.65 -29.38 -6.71
CA GLU A 20 -1.48 -28.92 -8.08
C GLU A 20 -2.56 -27.91 -8.45
N GLU A 21 -3.80 -28.19 -8.09
CA GLU A 21 -4.93 -27.29 -8.28
C GLU A 21 -4.79 -25.99 -7.44
N THR A 22 -4.19 -26.07 -6.26
CA THR A 22 -3.89 -24.93 -5.41
C THR A 22 -2.96 -23.94 -6.10
N ALA A 23 -1.95 -24.41 -6.77
CA ALA A 23 -0.98 -23.55 -7.45
C ALA A 23 -1.62 -22.76 -8.61
N VAL A 24 -2.58 -23.39 -9.31
CA VAL A 24 -3.21 -22.80 -10.50
C VAL A 24 -4.39 -21.86 -10.14
N ASN A 25 -5.23 -22.26 -9.17
CA ASN A 25 -6.53 -21.59 -8.97
C ASN A 25 -6.61 -20.69 -7.74
N ILE A 26 -5.82 -20.94 -6.70
CA ILE A 26 -5.94 -20.25 -5.42
C ILE A 26 -4.65 -19.47 -5.08
N GLY A 27 -3.51 -19.98 -5.52
CA GLY A 27 -2.20 -19.51 -5.08
C GLY A 27 -1.86 -20.02 -3.67
N ARG A 28 -0.59 -20.18 -3.39
CA ARG A 28 -0.11 -20.79 -2.13
C ARG A 28 -0.34 -19.90 -0.93
N SER A 29 -0.13 -18.60 -1.07
CA SER A 29 -0.33 -17.63 0.02
C SER A 29 -1.79 -17.46 0.43
N ALA A 30 -2.73 -17.74 -0.46
CA ALA A 30 -4.16 -17.63 -0.22
C ALA A 30 -4.80 -18.94 0.28
N ASN A 31 -4.16 -20.10 0.00
CA ASN A 31 -4.70 -21.41 0.37
C ASN A 31 -4.79 -21.56 1.88
N GLY A 32 -5.99 -21.81 2.40
CA GLY A 32 -6.26 -21.94 3.83
C GLY A 32 -6.14 -20.63 4.63
N ALA A 33 -5.93 -19.50 3.97
CA ALA A 33 -5.83 -18.22 4.65
C ALA A 33 -7.21 -17.72 5.12
N GLY A 34 -7.33 -17.50 6.43
CA GLY A 34 -8.56 -17.01 7.06
C GLY A 34 -9.68 -18.05 7.12
N LYS A 35 -10.93 -17.56 7.17
CA LYS A 35 -12.14 -18.38 7.24
C LYS A 35 -13.20 -17.88 6.24
N ASN A 36 -13.95 -18.80 5.69
CA ASN A 36 -15.06 -18.48 4.80
C ASN A 36 -16.22 -17.86 5.58
N ALA A 37 -16.47 -16.57 5.35
CA ALA A 37 -17.56 -15.84 5.99
C ALA A 37 -18.84 -15.80 5.13
N PHE A 38 -18.84 -16.30 3.90
CA PHE A 38 -20.04 -16.34 3.05
C PHE A 38 -21.25 -17.03 3.67
N PRO A 39 -21.11 -18.12 4.46
CA PRO A 39 -22.26 -18.72 5.14
C PRO A 39 -22.99 -17.80 6.13
N LEU A 40 -22.33 -16.72 6.57
CA LEU A 40 -22.92 -15.72 7.46
C LEU A 40 -23.71 -14.64 6.71
N VAL A 41 -23.63 -14.64 5.38
CA VAL A 41 -24.33 -13.65 4.54
C VAL A 41 -25.79 -14.05 4.40
N GLY A 42 -26.69 -13.21 4.92
CA GLY A 42 -28.14 -13.39 4.75
C GLY A 42 -28.59 -12.89 3.38
N PHE A 43 -29.30 -13.75 2.64
CA PHE A 43 -29.96 -13.37 1.39
C PHE A 43 -31.37 -12.85 1.68
N ASN A 44 -31.52 -11.60 2.04
CA ASN A 44 -32.77 -10.97 2.37
C ASN A 44 -33.34 -10.06 1.27
N GLY A 45 -32.83 -10.17 0.05
CA GLY A 45 -33.24 -9.36 -1.10
C GLY A 45 -32.71 -7.93 -1.11
N THR A 46 -31.96 -7.54 -0.11
CA THR A 46 -31.19 -6.28 -0.07
C THR A 46 -29.72 -6.61 -0.19
N ASN A 47 -28.93 -5.75 -0.84
CA ASN A 47 -27.47 -5.92 -0.92
C ASN A 47 -26.75 -5.63 0.42
N GLN A 48 -27.45 -5.79 1.54
CA GLN A 48 -26.89 -5.59 2.86
C GLN A 48 -26.47 -6.91 3.48
N TYR A 49 -25.19 -7.04 3.72
CA TYR A 49 -24.58 -8.19 4.37
C TYR A 49 -24.46 -7.95 5.88
N ALA A 50 -25.60 -7.88 6.55
CA ALA A 50 -25.67 -7.71 7.99
C ALA A 50 -26.50 -8.85 8.63
N VAL A 51 -25.94 -9.45 9.66
CA VAL A 51 -26.57 -10.57 10.39
C VAL A 51 -26.31 -10.40 11.88
N SER A 52 -27.28 -10.78 12.70
CA SER A 52 -27.11 -10.82 14.16
C SER A 52 -26.24 -12.02 14.52
N CYS A 53 -25.25 -11.81 15.37
CA CYS A 53 -24.35 -12.87 15.83
C CYS A 53 -24.04 -12.73 17.33
N THR A 54 -23.61 -13.82 17.93
CA THR A 54 -23.03 -13.83 19.27
C THR A 54 -21.51 -13.88 19.15
N VAL A 55 -20.83 -13.08 19.95
CA VAL A 55 -19.37 -13.00 19.96
C VAL A 55 -18.84 -13.53 21.29
N GLU A 56 -17.95 -14.51 21.22
CA GLU A 56 -17.30 -15.10 22.38
C GLU A 56 -15.79 -14.93 22.26
N LYS A 57 -15.13 -14.54 23.37
CA LYS A 57 -13.67 -14.44 23.44
C LYS A 57 -13.08 -15.84 23.61
N THR A 58 -12.23 -16.26 22.68
CA THR A 58 -11.55 -17.55 22.75
C THR A 58 -10.36 -17.54 23.70
N GLY A 59 -9.84 -16.36 24.08
CA GLY A 59 -8.59 -16.22 24.86
C GLY A 59 -7.30 -16.42 24.06
N ASN A 60 -7.41 -16.85 22.81
CA ASN A 60 -6.25 -17.06 21.95
C ASN A 60 -5.75 -15.73 21.37
N LEU A 61 -4.43 -15.58 21.28
CA LEU A 61 -3.81 -14.46 20.59
C LEU A 61 -3.59 -14.82 19.12
N TYR A 62 -3.89 -13.86 18.25
CA TYR A 62 -3.65 -13.99 16.81
C TYR A 62 -2.83 -12.81 16.32
N PRO A 63 -1.60 -13.03 15.84
CA PRO A 63 -0.76 -11.95 15.33
C PRO A 63 -1.33 -11.39 14.03
N LEU A 64 -1.53 -10.08 13.99
CA LEU A 64 -1.99 -9.36 12.81
C LEU A 64 -0.81 -9.01 11.90
N ALA A 65 -1.08 -8.95 10.60
CA ALA A 65 -0.17 -8.39 9.61
C ALA A 65 -0.82 -7.14 9.00
N GLN A 66 -0.06 -6.06 8.94
CA GLN A 66 -0.51 -4.78 8.39
C GLN A 66 0.57 -4.22 7.47
N THR A 67 0.15 -3.69 6.32
CA THR A 67 1.04 -2.98 5.40
C THR A 67 1.14 -1.49 5.73
N GLN A 68 0.15 -0.96 6.43
CA GLN A 68 0.14 0.41 6.93
C GLN A 68 0.86 0.47 8.27
N VAL A 69 1.98 1.16 8.32
CA VAL A 69 2.81 1.29 9.53
C VAL A 69 2.33 2.43 10.43
N HIS A 70 1.77 3.49 9.83
CA HIS A 70 1.28 4.68 10.54
C HIS A 70 -0.24 4.65 10.62
N GLY A 71 -0.77 4.38 11.81
CA GLY A 71 -2.23 4.35 12.06
C GLY A 71 -2.82 5.67 12.57
N PHE A 72 -1.95 6.64 12.91
CA PHE A 72 -2.36 7.93 13.47
C PHE A 72 -1.80 9.06 12.63
N THR A 73 -2.57 10.13 12.52
CA THR A 73 -2.17 11.35 11.78
C THR A 73 -1.31 12.29 12.60
N GLU A 74 -1.13 12.03 13.90
CA GLU A 74 -0.42 12.90 14.84
C GLU A 74 -0.98 14.34 14.83
N SER A 75 -2.29 14.46 14.72
CA SER A 75 -3.04 15.72 14.58
C SER A 75 -2.67 16.57 13.36
N ARG A 76 -2.04 15.95 12.33
CA ARG A 76 -1.76 16.61 11.07
C ARG A 76 -2.93 16.45 10.11
N PRO A 77 -3.26 17.48 9.29
CA PRO A 77 -4.32 17.39 8.30
C PRO A 77 -3.91 16.56 7.09
N VAL A 78 -3.78 15.25 7.29
CA VAL A 78 -3.43 14.29 6.21
C VAL A 78 -4.63 14.04 5.30
N ILE A 79 -5.83 14.16 5.85
CA ILE A 79 -7.09 13.90 5.16
C ILE A 79 -7.96 15.13 5.29
N TYR A 80 -8.49 15.56 4.15
CA TYR A 80 -9.41 16.68 4.08
C TYR A 80 -10.81 16.13 3.91
N GLU A 81 -11.66 16.32 4.91
CA GLU A 81 -13.07 15.93 4.87
C GLU A 81 -13.98 17.09 5.28
N THR A 82 -15.13 17.12 4.65
CA THR A 82 -16.19 18.07 4.98
C THR A 82 -17.55 17.49 4.58
N ASN A 83 -18.60 18.10 5.03
CA ASN A 83 -19.94 17.75 4.57
C ASN A 83 -20.40 18.70 3.45
N LEU A 84 -21.37 18.25 2.64
CA LEU A 84 -21.87 19.01 1.51
C LEU A 84 -22.42 20.41 1.89
N GLY A 85 -23.04 20.53 3.05
CA GLY A 85 -23.58 21.81 3.52
C GLY A 85 -22.48 22.82 3.80
N SER A 86 -21.44 22.42 4.51
CA SER A 86 -20.26 23.25 4.79
C SER A 86 -19.51 23.61 3.51
N TYR A 87 -19.30 22.64 2.63
CA TYR A 87 -18.64 22.84 1.33
C TYR A 87 -19.41 23.83 0.46
N SER A 88 -20.75 23.72 0.40
CA SER A 88 -21.57 24.61 -0.41
C SER A 88 -21.60 26.05 0.11
N SER A 89 -21.44 26.24 1.42
CA SER A 89 -21.41 27.58 2.03
C SER A 89 -20.02 28.23 2.00
N ASN A 90 -18.95 27.45 2.17
CA ASN A 90 -17.56 27.91 2.10
C ASN A 90 -16.63 26.79 1.58
N PRO A 91 -16.44 26.67 0.27
CA PRO A 91 -15.57 25.66 -0.31
C PRO A 91 -14.10 25.76 0.13
N GLU A 92 -13.64 26.96 0.45
CA GLU A 92 -12.24 27.20 0.82
C GLU A 92 -11.93 26.74 2.26
N ALA A 93 -12.94 26.59 3.11
CA ALA A 93 -12.76 26.17 4.50
C ALA A 93 -12.07 24.79 4.63
N VAL A 94 -12.22 23.92 3.63
CA VAL A 94 -11.54 22.60 3.59
C VAL A 94 -10.03 22.75 3.61
N LEU A 95 -9.51 23.81 3.02
CA LEU A 95 -8.07 24.06 2.90
C LEU A 95 -7.53 25.02 3.98
N GLU A 96 -8.38 25.56 4.85
CA GLU A 96 -7.95 26.52 5.87
C GLU A 96 -6.90 25.94 6.83
N GLU A 97 -7.05 24.69 7.26
CA GLU A 97 -6.08 24.05 8.15
C GLU A 97 -4.72 23.89 7.49
N VAL A 98 -4.71 23.52 6.21
CA VAL A 98 -3.48 23.42 5.40
C VAL A 98 -2.82 24.77 5.24
N THR A 99 -3.63 25.78 4.99
CA THR A 99 -3.12 27.16 4.82
C THR A 99 -2.51 27.66 6.12
N LYS A 100 -3.16 27.46 7.24
CA LYS A 100 -2.62 27.80 8.57
C LYS A 100 -1.33 27.05 8.89
N GLU A 101 -1.25 25.78 8.58
CA GLU A 101 -0.03 24.99 8.77
C GLU A 101 1.13 25.54 7.89
N LYS A 102 0.85 25.84 6.64
CA LYS A 102 1.83 26.45 5.73
C LYS A 102 2.30 27.82 6.24
N GLU A 103 1.40 28.65 6.70
CA GLU A 103 1.71 29.96 7.26
C GLU A 103 2.60 29.84 8.52
N MET A 104 2.32 28.88 9.39
CA MET A 104 3.14 28.63 10.59
C MET A 104 4.58 28.15 10.24
N LEU A 105 4.73 27.44 9.14
CA LEU A 105 6.04 26.93 8.70
C LEU A 105 6.86 27.97 7.92
N MET A 106 6.23 29.06 7.50
CA MET A 106 6.93 30.12 6.76
C MET A 106 7.75 31.00 7.70
N ALA A 107 8.96 31.29 7.29
CA ALA A 107 9.79 32.27 7.99
C ALA A 107 9.20 33.68 7.90
N GLU A 108 9.50 34.52 8.88
CA GLU A 108 9.08 35.92 8.89
C GLU A 108 9.53 36.65 7.61
N GLY A 109 8.58 37.24 6.91
CA GLY A 109 8.82 37.92 5.63
C GLY A 109 8.68 37.07 4.37
N ALA A 110 8.52 35.75 4.49
CA ALA A 110 8.17 34.89 3.37
C ALA A 110 6.74 35.16 2.90
N LYS A 111 6.51 35.07 1.60
CA LYS A 111 5.20 35.35 0.98
C LYS A 111 4.62 34.16 0.23
N ASP A 112 5.46 33.22 -0.17
CA ASP A 112 5.07 32.08 -0.97
C ASP A 112 5.67 30.80 -0.36
N PHE A 113 4.82 29.92 0.16
CA PHE A 113 5.25 28.70 0.80
C PHE A 113 6.06 27.78 -0.16
N VAL A 114 5.61 27.67 -1.39
CA VAL A 114 6.26 26.77 -2.38
C VAL A 114 7.67 27.27 -2.70
N ARG A 115 7.84 28.56 -2.86
CA ARG A 115 9.12 29.17 -3.21
C ARG A 115 10.01 29.41 -2.01
N ASP A 116 9.44 29.95 -0.92
CA ASP A 116 10.21 30.52 0.17
C ASP A 116 10.45 29.53 1.33
N ALA A 117 9.67 28.41 1.41
CA ALA A 117 9.82 27.38 2.43
C ALA A 117 10.66 26.16 1.97
N THR A 118 11.41 26.30 0.89
CA THR A 118 12.28 25.24 0.36
C THR A 118 13.73 25.71 0.26
N ILE A 119 14.67 24.80 0.49
CA ILE A 119 16.11 25.01 0.24
C ILE A 119 16.52 24.57 -1.17
N TYR A 120 15.61 23.99 -1.93
CA TYR A 120 15.89 23.49 -3.27
C TYR A 120 15.54 24.52 -4.32
N PRO A 121 16.30 24.59 -5.42
CA PRO A 121 15.92 25.41 -6.57
C PRO A 121 14.66 24.87 -7.23
N GLU A 122 13.93 25.73 -7.88
CA GLU A 122 12.79 25.33 -8.70
C GLU A 122 13.29 24.50 -9.90
N HIS A 123 12.60 23.37 -10.16
CA HIS A 123 12.91 22.53 -11.29
C HIS A 123 12.14 23.00 -12.53
N GLU A 124 12.86 23.36 -13.57
CA GLU A 124 12.26 23.61 -14.87
C GLU A 124 11.69 22.30 -15.47
N LYS A 125 10.45 22.39 -15.94
CA LYS A 125 9.74 21.25 -16.54
C LYS A 125 9.23 21.65 -17.93
N PRO A 126 10.12 21.72 -18.92
CA PRO A 126 9.81 22.28 -20.25
C PRO A 126 8.97 21.36 -21.12
N GLY A 127 8.48 20.25 -20.64
CA GLY A 127 7.75 19.25 -21.43
C GLY A 127 6.49 18.72 -20.75
N ILE A 128 6.12 17.53 -21.15
CA ILE A 128 5.01 16.78 -20.55
C ILE A 128 5.41 16.36 -19.13
N LYS A 129 4.49 16.54 -18.19
CA LYS A 129 4.60 16.01 -16.83
C LYS A 129 3.38 15.15 -16.52
N TRP A 130 3.61 13.94 -16.07
CA TRP A 130 2.55 13.02 -15.67
C TRP A 130 1.99 13.38 -14.31
N GLY A 131 0.67 13.32 -14.20
CA GLY A 131 -0.05 13.47 -12.95
C GLY A 131 -1.14 12.42 -12.83
N MET A 132 -1.47 12.03 -11.60
CA MET A 132 -2.55 11.09 -11.32
C MET A 132 -3.56 11.77 -10.38
N SER A 133 -4.85 11.68 -10.72
CA SER A 133 -5.95 12.10 -9.87
C SER A 133 -6.75 10.88 -9.43
N ILE A 134 -7.00 10.77 -8.13
CA ILE A 134 -7.79 9.69 -7.53
C ILE A 134 -8.96 10.32 -6.80
N ASP A 135 -10.18 9.96 -7.21
CA ASP A 135 -11.40 10.42 -6.54
C ASP A 135 -11.64 9.64 -5.25
N LEU A 136 -11.34 10.29 -4.12
CA LEU A 136 -11.51 9.69 -2.80
C LEU A 136 -12.97 9.61 -2.37
N ASN A 137 -13.89 10.39 -2.98
CA ASN A 137 -15.32 10.29 -2.67
C ASN A 137 -15.92 8.98 -3.22
N THR A 138 -15.37 8.44 -4.31
CA THR A 138 -15.81 7.18 -4.89
C THR A 138 -15.00 5.97 -4.42
N CYS A 139 -13.88 6.20 -3.73
CA CYS A 139 -13.02 5.14 -3.23
C CYS A 139 -13.68 4.37 -2.08
N THR A 140 -13.92 3.07 -2.29
CA THR A 140 -14.48 2.16 -1.26
C THR A 140 -13.42 1.31 -0.57
N GLY A 141 -12.15 1.48 -0.89
CA GLY A 141 -11.06 0.68 -0.35
C GLY A 141 -11.08 -0.79 -0.81
N CYS A 142 -11.69 -1.09 -1.96
CA CYS A 142 -11.86 -2.46 -2.46
C CYS A 142 -10.56 -3.17 -2.88
N SER A 143 -9.45 -2.45 -2.97
CA SER A 143 -8.12 -2.95 -3.36
C SER A 143 -8.00 -3.47 -4.81
N ALA A 144 -8.98 -3.21 -5.69
CA ALA A 144 -8.89 -3.60 -7.09
C ALA A 144 -7.67 -2.99 -7.80
N CYS A 145 -7.35 -1.73 -7.50
CA CYS A 145 -6.15 -1.06 -8.01
C CYS A 145 -4.84 -1.71 -7.53
N VAL A 146 -4.81 -2.24 -6.29
CA VAL A 146 -3.65 -2.96 -5.75
C VAL A 146 -3.45 -4.28 -6.48
N VAL A 147 -4.55 -5.01 -6.73
CA VAL A 147 -4.52 -6.27 -7.48
C VAL A 147 -4.09 -6.02 -8.93
N ALA A 148 -4.65 -5.00 -9.59
CA ALA A 148 -4.28 -4.62 -10.95
C ALA A 148 -2.79 -4.27 -11.05
N CYS A 149 -2.27 -3.48 -10.10
CA CYS A 149 -0.84 -3.14 -10.03
C CYS A 149 0.03 -4.38 -9.84
N THR A 150 -0.39 -5.30 -8.98
CA THR A 150 0.33 -6.55 -8.73
C THR A 150 0.38 -7.44 -9.97
N ALA A 151 -0.74 -7.56 -10.69
CA ALA A 151 -0.84 -8.36 -11.90
C ALA A 151 -0.05 -7.76 -13.07
N GLU A 152 -0.19 -6.46 -13.31
CA GLU A 152 0.48 -5.77 -14.43
C GLU A 152 2.00 -5.72 -14.25
N ASN A 153 2.48 -5.51 -13.04
CA ASN A 153 3.90 -5.35 -12.76
C ASN A 153 4.57 -6.62 -12.23
N ASN A 154 3.89 -7.75 -12.28
CA ASN A 154 4.38 -9.03 -11.76
C ASN A 154 4.98 -8.90 -10.35
N VAL A 155 4.25 -8.22 -9.46
CA VAL A 155 4.68 -7.99 -8.08
C VAL A 155 4.51 -9.28 -7.27
N SER A 156 5.55 -9.72 -6.60
CA SER A 156 5.54 -10.95 -5.80
C SER A 156 4.52 -10.90 -4.67
N VAL A 157 3.70 -11.94 -4.54
CA VAL A 157 2.76 -12.15 -3.42
C VAL A 157 3.48 -12.90 -2.32
N VAL A 158 3.87 -12.20 -1.27
CA VAL A 158 4.76 -12.75 -0.23
C VAL A 158 4.04 -13.33 0.99
N GLY A 159 2.75 -13.06 1.14
CA GLY A 159 1.93 -13.60 2.23
C GLY A 159 2.16 -12.94 3.60
N LYS A 160 1.36 -13.40 4.58
CA LYS A 160 1.25 -12.82 5.92
C LYS A 160 2.58 -12.78 6.68
N ILE A 161 3.36 -13.87 6.64
CA ILE A 161 4.59 -13.99 7.42
C ILE A 161 5.62 -12.96 6.97
N GLN A 162 5.76 -12.75 5.66
CA GLN A 162 6.70 -11.77 5.13
C GLN A 162 6.24 -10.33 5.42
N VAL A 163 4.94 -10.07 5.37
CA VAL A 163 4.39 -8.77 5.79
C VAL A 163 4.70 -8.48 7.26
N GLN A 164 4.59 -9.47 8.14
CA GLN A 164 4.96 -9.33 9.55
C GLN A 164 6.46 -9.07 9.77
N ARG A 165 7.29 -9.50 8.84
CA ARG A 165 8.75 -9.24 8.82
C ARG A 165 9.13 -7.93 8.14
N ALA A 166 8.15 -7.12 7.74
CA ALA A 166 8.32 -5.91 6.93
C ALA A 166 8.95 -6.16 5.55
N HIS A 167 8.67 -7.31 4.95
CA HIS A 167 9.09 -7.71 3.60
C HIS A 167 7.92 -7.70 2.61
N GLU A 168 6.91 -6.85 2.85
CA GLU A 168 5.82 -6.66 1.93
C GLU A 168 6.29 -6.10 0.58
N MET A 169 5.64 -6.54 -0.51
CA MET A 169 6.05 -6.19 -1.87
C MET A 169 5.06 -5.27 -2.61
N HIS A 170 3.89 -4.99 -2.08
CA HIS A 170 2.91 -4.11 -2.73
C HIS A 170 3.52 -2.74 -3.04
N TRP A 171 3.47 -2.33 -4.31
CA TRP A 171 3.89 -0.99 -4.74
C TRP A 171 2.85 0.06 -4.40
N LEU A 172 1.59 -0.33 -4.47
CA LEU A 172 0.44 0.47 -4.11
C LEU A 172 -0.27 -0.19 -2.93
N ARG A 173 -0.62 0.59 -1.91
CA ARG A 173 -1.44 0.13 -0.80
C ARG A 173 -2.58 1.11 -0.57
N ILE A 174 -3.61 0.70 0.14
CA ILE A 174 -4.69 1.58 0.59
C ILE A 174 -4.58 1.73 2.09
N ASP A 175 -4.18 2.91 2.52
CA ASP A 175 -4.15 3.27 3.93
C ASP A 175 -5.56 3.61 4.41
N ARG A 176 -5.86 3.30 5.67
CA ARG A 176 -7.14 3.55 6.32
C ARG A 176 -6.91 4.46 7.51
N TYR A 177 -7.63 5.57 7.52
CA TYR A 177 -7.64 6.50 8.64
C TYR A 177 -9.03 6.51 9.26
N PHE A 178 -9.06 6.52 10.58
CA PHE A 178 -10.31 6.52 11.33
C PHE A 178 -10.57 7.94 11.81
N THR A 179 -11.73 8.47 11.47
CA THR A 179 -12.20 9.77 11.91
C THR A 179 -13.39 9.62 12.83
N PHE A 180 -13.60 10.58 13.71
CA PHE A 180 -14.62 10.52 14.74
C PHE A 180 -15.50 11.76 14.62
N ASN A 181 -16.78 11.56 14.35
CA ASN A 181 -17.73 12.63 14.13
C ASN A 181 -18.38 13.15 15.41
N ASP A 182 -18.05 12.55 16.56
CA ASP A 182 -18.59 12.93 17.86
C ASP A 182 -17.52 12.96 18.96
N ALA A 183 -17.81 13.74 20.01
CA ALA A 183 -16.90 13.88 21.15
C ALA A 183 -16.72 12.59 21.97
N ASN A 184 -17.61 11.61 21.82
CA ASN A 184 -17.59 10.35 22.55
C ASN A 184 -16.89 9.24 21.79
N HIS A 185 -16.46 9.49 20.55
CA HIS A 185 -15.85 8.49 19.65
C HIS A 185 -16.72 7.25 19.38
N ASP A 186 -18.04 7.39 19.48
CA ASP A 186 -18.99 6.29 19.26
C ASP A 186 -19.26 6.04 17.79
N ASN A 187 -19.17 7.08 16.96
CA ASN A 187 -19.30 6.98 15.50
C ASN A 187 -17.92 7.14 14.84
N VAL A 188 -17.49 6.06 14.20
CA VAL A 188 -16.20 5.99 13.51
C VAL A 188 -16.44 5.91 12.03
N ASP A 189 -15.95 6.88 11.30
CA ASP A 189 -15.86 6.83 9.85
C ASP A 189 -14.47 6.35 9.42
N VAL A 190 -14.38 5.76 8.25
CA VAL A 190 -13.14 5.24 7.68
C VAL A 190 -12.89 5.92 6.36
N VAL A 191 -11.76 6.62 6.28
CA VAL A 191 -11.29 7.24 5.04
C VAL A 191 -10.20 6.37 4.43
N PHE A 192 -10.33 6.12 3.14
CA PHE A 192 -9.37 5.36 2.36
C PHE A 192 -8.45 6.30 1.60
N GLN A 193 -7.15 6.07 1.72
CA GLN A 193 -6.16 6.81 0.96
C GLN A 193 -5.24 5.86 0.21
N PRO A 194 -5.40 5.73 -1.10
CA PRO A 194 -4.43 5.03 -1.93
C PRO A 194 -3.07 5.72 -1.86
N MET A 195 -2.05 4.94 -1.50
CA MET A 195 -0.69 5.44 -1.32
C MET A 195 0.25 4.75 -2.30
N LEU A 196 0.89 5.56 -3.13
CA LEU A 196 1.81 5.13 -4.18
C LEU A 196 2.99 6.09 -4.27
N CYS A 197 3.93 5.84 -5.18
CA CYS A 197 5.02 6.76 -5.43
C CYS A 197 4.48 8.13 -5.85
N GLN A 198 4.94 9.18 -5.19
CA GLN A 198 4.54 10.56 -5.46
C GLN A 198 5.41 11.23 -6.52
N HIS A 199 6.39 10.51 -7.08
CA HIS A 199 7.33 11.07 -8.07
C HIS A 199 7.89 12.44 -7.65
N CYS A 200 8.34 12.52 -6.38
CA CYS A 200 8.79 13.77 -5.74
C CYS A 200 9.84 14.48 -6.59
N ASP A 201 9.67 15.77 -6.82
CA ASP A 201 10.62 16.58 -7.60
C ASP A 201 12.02 16.59 -6.95
N ASN A 202 12.06 16.70 -5.63
CA ASN A 202 13.30 16.60 -4.83
C ASN A 202 13.27 15.26 -4.08
N ALA A 203 13.43 14.18 -4.82
CA ALA A 203 13.22 12.83 -4.31
C ALA A 203 14.30 12.40 -3.32
N PRO A 204 13.98 12.17 -2.03
CA PRO A 204 14.96 11.72 -1.06
C PRO A 204 15.52 10.34 -1.37
N CYS A 205 14.82 9.53 -2.15
CA CYS A 205 15.31 8.24 -2.60
C CYS A 205 16.41 8.34 -3.66
N GLU A 206 16.50 9.46 -4.39
CA GLU A 206 17.56 9.71 -5.37
C GLU A 206 18.85 10.17 -4.71
N ASN A 207 18.74 11.10 -3.75
CA ASN A 207 19.88 11.68 -3.06
C ASN A 207 20.73 10.66 -2.29
N VAL A 208 20.11 9.57 -1.85
CA VAL A 208 20.80 8.54 -1.06
C VAL A 208 21.27 7.34 -1.88
N CYS A 209 21.02 7.34 -3.19
CA CYS A 209 21.44 6.23 -4.03
C CYS A 209 22.93 6.40 -4.42
N PRO A 210 23.83 5.51 -3.96
CA PRO A 210 25.26 5.66 -4.18
C PRO A 210 25.68 5.52 -5.65
N VAL A 211 24.82 4.94 -6.47
CA VAL A 211 25.09 4.66 -7.88
C VAL A 211 24.13 5.39 -8.82
N ALA A 212 23.30 6.31 -8.30
CA ALA A 212 22.27 7.03 -9.06
C ALA A 212 21.37 6.08 -9.89
N ALA A 213 21.01 4.92 -9.33
CA ALA A 213 20.06 4.00 -9.95
C ALA A 213 18.64 4.55 -9.91
N THR A 214 18.32 5.39 -8.94
CA THR A 214 17.05 6.10 -8.83
C THR A 214 17.22 7.50 -9.38
N ASN A 215 16.44 7.85 -10.40
CA ASN A 215 16.52 9.13 -11.09
C ASN A 215 15.18 9.56 -11.68
N HIS A 216 15.05 10.82 -12.08
CA HIS A 216 13.90 11.35 -12.78
C HIS A 216 14.05 11.26 -14.30
N SER A 217 12.93 10.96 -14.97
CA SER A 217 12.82 11.21 -16.40
C SER A 217 12.53 12.70 -16.68
N SER A 218 12.67 13.08 -17.94
CA SER A 218 12.26 14.43 -18.41
C SER A 218 10.77 14.72 -18.24
N GLU A 219 9.95 13.68 -18.02
CA GLU A 219 8.50 13.76 -17.83
C GLU A 219 8.09 13.79 -16.34
N GLY A 220 9.05 13.92 -15.44
CA GLY A 220 8.83 14.00 -14.00
C GLY A 220 8.59 12.65 -13.31
N LEU A 221 8.85 11.53 -13.97
CA LEU A 221 8.70 10.19 -13.40
C LEU A 221 9.98 9.78 -12.65
N ASN A 222 9.83 9.39 -11.40
CA ASN A 222 10.91 8.75 -10.67
C ASN A 222 11.06 7.31 -11.15
N GLN A 223 12.20 7.02 -11.75
CA GLN A 223 12.52 5.75 -12.39
C GLN A 223 13.61 5.00 -11.63
N MET A 224 13.75 3.73 -11.93
CA MET A 224 14.84 2.92 -11.43
C MET A 224 15.57 2.25 -12.57
N THR A 225 16.86 2.53 -12.68
CA THR A 225 17.75 1.82 -13.58
C THR A 225 18.19 0.52 -12.90
N TYR A 226 17.46 -0.55 -13.20
CA TYR A 226 17.60 -1.84 -12.52
C TYR A 226 19.04 -2.37 -12.53
N ASN A 227 19.68 -2.40 -13.69
CA ASN A 227 21.05 -2.94 -13.84
C ASN A 227 22.12 -2.12 -13.11
N ARG A 228 21.82 -0.91 -12.68
CA ARG A 228 22.74 -0.06 -11.92
C ARG A 228 22.60 -0.26 -10.42
N CYS A 229 21.48 -0.81 -9.98
CA CYS A 229 21.18 -0.99 -8.56
C CYS A 229 22.11 -2.03 -7.93
N ILE A 230 22.75 -1.66 -6.82
CA ILE A 230 23.59 -2.55 -6.01
C ILE A 230 22.91 -3.02 -4.72
N GLY A 231 21.64 -2.73 -4.55
CA GLY A 231 20.83 -3.27 -3.46
C GLY A 231 21.08 -2.67 -2.07
N THR A 232 21.56 -1.43 -1.96
CA THR A 232 21.78 -0.78 -0.64
C THR A 232 20.50 -0.57 0.16
N ARG A 233 19.33 -0.54 -0.48
CA ARG A 233 18.00 -0.33 0.11
C ARG A 233 17.81 1.01 0.82
N TYR A 234 18.77 1.90 0.77
CA TYR A 234 18.65 3.20 1.40
C TYR A 234 17.52 4.05 0.81
N CYS A 235 17.22 3.88 -0.47
CA CYS A 235 16.05 4.50 -1.12
C CYS A 235 14.72 4.09 -0.44
N ALA A 236 14.60 2.84 0.00
CA ALA A 236 13.43 2.36 0.74
C ALA A 236 13.35 2.97 2.14
N ASN A 237 14.48 3.07 2.84
CA ASN A 237 14.54 3.68 4.16
C ASN A 237 14.18 5.17 4.14
N ASN A 238 14.60 5.87 3.09
CA ASN A 238 14.42 7.32 2.94
C ASN A 238 13.08 7.72 2.32
N CYS A 239 12.30 6.79 1.80
CA CYS A 239 10.99 7.10 1.23
C CYS A 239 9.98 7.43 2.35
N PRO A 240 9.46 8.68 2.43
CA PRO A 240 8.48 9.04 3.46
C PRO A 240 7.13 8.34 3.25
N TYR A 241 6.81 7.98 2.00
CA TYR A 241 5.57 7.31 1.63
C TYR A 241 5.63 5.79 1.77
N LYS A 242 6.82 5.22 2.05
CA LYS A 242 7.02 3.78 2.21
C LYS A 242 6.56 2.96 1.00
N VAL A 243 6.87 3.44 -0.21
CA VAL A 243 6.46 2.79 -1.47
C VAL A 243 7.61 2.11 -2.20
N ARG A 244 8.85 2.35 -1.79
CA ARG A 244 10.00 1.62 -2.31
C ARG A 244 10.09 0.25 -1.68
N ARG A 245 10.17 -0.77 -2.53
CA ARG A 245 10.24 -2.17 -2.12
C ARG A 245 11.55 -2.79 -2.58
N PHE A 246 12.05 -3.71 -1.79
CA PHE A 246 13.20 -4.52 -2.15
C PHE A 246 12.76 -5.96 -2.22
N ASN A 247 13.03 -6.62 -3.33
CA ASN A 247 12.77 -8.04 -3.44
C ASN A 247 13.90 -8.80 -2.74
N TRP A 248 13.54 -9.51 -1.68
CA TRP A 248 14.46 -10.28 -0.85
C TRP A 248 14.80 -11.65 -1.44
N ALA A 249 14.10 -12.03 -2.51
CA ALA A 249 14.37 -13.27 -3.18
C ALA A 249 15.50 -13.10 -4.19
N ASP A 250 16.30 -14.13 -4.31
CA ASP A 250 17.35 -14.20 -5.30
C ASP A 250 16.78 -14.64 -6.65
N TYR A 251 16.93 -13.81 -7.66
CA TYR A 251 16.55 -14.13 -9.04
C TYR A 251 17.73 -14.66 -9.87
N SER A 252 18.87 -14.90 -9.27
CA SER A 252 20.05 -15.32 -10.02
C SER A 252 19.85 -16.65 -10.75
N GLY A 253 18.88 -17.46 -10.31
CA GLY A 253 18.46 -18.67 -10.99
C GLY A 253 17.31 -18.51 -11.97
N ALA A 254 16.68 -17.34 -12.04
CA ALA A 254 15.54 -17.08 -12.91
C ALA A 254 16.02 -16.54 -14.27
N ASP A 255 16.86 -17.27 -14.95
CA ASP A 255 17.25 -16.93 -16.30
C ASP A 255 16.36 -17.63 -17.34
N SER A 256 16.53 -17.30 -18.60
CA SER A 256 15.70 -17.81 -19.69
C SER A 256 15.90 -19.28 -20.03
N PHE A 257 16.84 -19.94 -19.38
CA PHE A 257 17.21 -21.33 -19.66
C PHE A 257 16.71 -22.25 -18.54
N PRO A 258 15.73 -23.11 -18.80
CA PRO A 258 15.13 -23.99 -17.78
C PRO A 258 16.15 -24.85 -17.01
N ASP A 259 17.20 -25.32 -17.70
CA ASP A 259 18.21 -26.15 -17.09
C ASP A 259 19.05 -25.41 -16.02
N ASN A 260 19.25 -24.09 -16.17
CA ASN A 260 19.95 -23.27 -15.20
C ASN A 260 19.08 -22.98 -13.97
N GLN A 261 17.77 -22.90 -14.17
CA GLN A 261 16.83 -22.68 -13.07
C GLN A 261 16.74 -23.88 -12.13
N GLU A 262 16.81 -25.08 -12.65
CA GLU A 262 16.69 -26.31 -11.87
C GLU A 262 17.87 -26.50 -10.90
N GLY A 263 19.10 -26.23 -11.34
CA GLY A 263 20.29 -26.30 -10.50
C GLY A 263 20.28 -25.29 -9.36
N VAL A 264 19.92 -24.03 -9.64
CA VAL A 264 19.89 -22.96 -8.63
C VAL A 264 18.75 -23.14 -7.64
N VAL A 265 17.59 -23.57 -8.10
CA VAL A 265 16.44 -23.85 -7.22
C VAL A 265 16.76 -24.99 -6.26
N ASN A 266 17.47 -26.01 -6.70
CA ASN A 266 17.78 -27.17 -5.87
C ASN A 266 18.96 -26.95 -4.91
N ASP A 267 19.98 -26.17 -5.29
CA ASP A 267 21.22 -26.08 -4.52
C ASP A 267 21.33 -24.82 -3.63
N VAL A 268 20.77 -23.69 -4.03
CA VAL A 268 20.99 -22.41 -3.33
C VAL A 268 19.73 -21.91 -2.65
N VAL A 269 18.56 -22.23 -3.17
CA VAL A 269 17.30 -21.64 -2.74
C VAL A 269 16.51 -22.55 -1.81
N LEU A 270 16.90 -23.79 -1.63
CA LEU A 270 16.28 -24.72 -0.68
C LEU A 270 16.49 -24.34 0.79
N ASP A 271 17.51 -23.55 1.10
CA ASP A 271 17.71 -22.98 2.44
C ASP A 271 16.86 -21.72 2.70
N MET A 272 16.32 -21.11 1.68
CA MET A 272 15.31 -20.09 1.81
C MET A 272 13.93 -20.76 1.86
N ASN A 273 13.06 -20.25 2.69
CA ASN A 273 11.68 -20.71 2.82
C ASN A 273 11.10 -21.12 1.46
N ASP A 274 10.82 -22.40 1.29
CA ASP A 274 10.37 -23.04 0.04
C ASP A 274 9.22 -22.28 -0.65
N ASP A 275 8.33 -21.67 0.17
CA ASP A 275 7.24 -20.85 -0.33
C ASP A 275 7.71 -19.53 -0.96
N LEU A 276 8.74 -18.90 -0.43
CA LEU A 276 9.27 -17.64 -0.98
C LEU A 276 9.91 -17.87 -2.34
N THR A 277 10.69 -18.91 -2.47
CA THR A 277 11.37 -19.31 -3.71
C THR A 277 10.38 -19.55 -4.84
N ARG A 278 9.35 -20.33 -4.56
CA ARG A 278 8.32 -20.68 -5.54
C ARG A 278 7.45 -19.50 -5.95
N MET A 279 7.26 -18.53 -5.06
CA MET A 279 6.54 -17.29 -5.37
C MET A 279 7.32 -16.38 -6.31
N VAL A 280 8.62 -16.40 -6.23
CA VAL A 280 9.51 -15.54 -7.03
C VAL A 280 9.81 -16.12 -8.40
N LEU A 281 9.94 -17.43 -8.46
CA LEU A 281 10.25 -18.18 -9.69
C LEU A 281 9.00 -18.64 -10.43
N ASN A 282 7.80 -18.26 -9.97
CA ASN A 282 6.57 -18.65 -10.63
C ASN A 282 6.32 -17.77 -11.86
N PRO A 283 6.47 -18.32 -13.08
CA PRO A 283 6.18 -17.58 -14.31
C PRO A 283 4.69 -17.35 -14.55
N ASP A 284 3.83 -17.92 -13.72
CA ASP A 284 2.36 -17.88 -13.88
C ASP A 284 1.69 -16.78 -13.03
N VAL A 285 2.48 -15.86 -12.48
CA VAL A 285 1.97 -14.69 -11.73
C VAL A 285 2.14 -13.43 -12.55
#